data_4c556d27d799e4a984b2364eef2b56ef
#
_entry.id   4c556d27d799e4a984b2364eef2b56ef
#
_cell.length_a   1.000
_cell.length_b   1.000
_cell.length_c   1.000
_cell.angle_alpha   90.00
_cell.angle_beta   90.00
_cell.angle_gamma   90.00
#
_symmetry.space_group_name_H-M   'P 1'
#
loop_
_entity.id
_entity.type
_entity.pdbx_description
1 polymer ?
#
loop_
_entity_poly.entity_id
_entity_poly.type
_entity_poly.pdbx_seq_one_letter_code
_entity_poly.pdbx_strand_id
1 'polypeptide(L)'
;MRQYFTGFFTALCLATSLYFFISSDSSSSEEVNLPIIIEDDKGKVVINSESIRFYNKEKEEILFVGSTVREAGSIQIKNNKGYKVVNLGAWYGDGFNGNGSITVNNAYGNYGWSVIGKVSEAHYQ
;
A
#
# COMPACT_ATOMS: atom_id res chain seq x y z
N MET A 1 -20.36 -13.19 60.07
CA MET A 1 -19.00 -13.21 59.48
C MET A 1 -18.91 -13.96 58.16
N ARG A 2 -19.64 -15.07 57.91
CA ARG A 2 -19.58 -15.79 56.62
C ARG A 2 -20.01 -14.95 55.38
N GLN A 3 -21.01 -14.07 55.52
CA GLN A 3 -21.55 -13.30 54.40
C GLN A 3 -20.58 -12.18 53.90
N TYR A 4 -19.77 -11.62 54.77
CA TYR A 4 -18.80 -10.59 54.38
C TYR A 4 -17.62 -11.21 53.62
N PHE A 5 -17.27 -12.45 53.92
CA PHE A 5 -16.16 -13.14 53.27
C PHE A 5 -16.51 -13.53 51.81
N THR A 6 -17.75 -13.95 51.58
CA THR A 6 -18.25 -14.25 50.21
C THR A 6 -18.35 -13.00 49.34
N GLY A 7 -18.86 -11.87 49.89
CA GLY A 7 -18.93 -10.60 49.14
C GLY A 7 -17.55 -10.07 48.76
N PHE A 8 -16.59 -10.11 49.68
CA PHE A 8 -15.22 -9.69 49.40
C PHE A 8 -14.52 -10.55 48.34
N PHE A 9 -14.69 -11.88 48.39
CA PHE A 9 -14.11 -12.79 47.40
C PHE A 9 -14.73 -12.59 46.00
N THR A 10 -16.03 -12.37 45.93
CA THR A 10 -16.71 -12.09 44.65
C THR A 10 -16.26 -10.77 44.03
N ALA A 11 -16.11 -9.72 44.86
CA ALA A 11 -15.61 -8.41 44.39
C ALA A 11 -14.16 -8.50 43.89
N LEU A 12 -13.32 -9.28 44.58
CA LEU A 12 -11.92 -9.50 44.17
C LEU A 12 -11.83 -10.26 42.83
N CYS A 13 -12.66 -11.30 42.63
CA CYS A 13 -12.72 -12.06 41.37
C CYS A 13 -13.20 -11.19 40.20
N LEU A 14 -14.21 -10.32 40.44
CA LEU A 14 -14.69 -9.38 39.43
C LEU A 14 -13.61 -8.33 39.08
N ALA A 15 -12.91 -7.79 40.06
CA ALA A 15 -11.84 -6.82 39.82
C ALA A 15 -10.66 -7.43 39.04
N THR A 16 -10.27 -8.67 39.38
CA THR A 16 -9.19 -9.36 38.65
C THR A 16 -9.60 -9.74 37.24
N SER A 17 -10.84 -10.21 37.02
CA SER A 17 -11.33 -10.51 35.66
C SER A 17 -11.41 -9.26 34.79
N LEU A 18 -11.89 -8.12 35.32
CA LEU A 18 -11.85 -6.83 34.63
C LEU A 18 -10.42 -6.41 34.27
N TYR A 19 -9.47 -6.59 35.17
CA TYR A 19 -8.07 -6.26 34.91
C TYR A 19 -7.47 -7.10 33.77
N PHE A 20 -7.79 -8.40 33.73
CA PHE A 20 -7.38 -9.26 32.63
C PHE A 20 -8.03 -8.91 31.29
N PHE A 21 -9.30 -8.48 31.30
CA PHE A 21 -9.97 -8.01 30.07
C PHE A 21 -9.36 -6.71 29.55
N ILE A 22 -9.05 -5.75 30.42
CA ILE A 22 -8.47 -4.46 30.02
C ILE A 22 -7.01 -4.63 29.56
N SER A 23 -6.24 -5.55 30.18
CA SER A 23 -4.84 -5.78 29.79
C SER A 23 -4.68 -6.64 28.54
N SER A 24 -5.73 -7.35 28.09
CA SER A 24 -5.64 -8.16 26.87
C SER A 24 -5.89 -7.34 25.58
N ASP A 25 -6.31 -6.08 25.69
CA ASP A 25 -6.64 -5.22 24.54
C ASP A 25 -5.47 -4.32 24.10
N SER A 26 -4.29 -4.52 24.68
CA SER A 26 -3.05 -4.02 24.10
C SER A 26 -2.59 -4.96 22.98
N SER A 27 -3.32 -4.97 21.85
CA SER A 27 -2.71 -5.33 20.59
C SER A 27 -1.57 -4.33 20.37
N SER A 28 -0.37 -4.68 20.79
CA SER A 28 0.83 -4.03 20.30
C SER A 28 0.80 -4.22 18.79
N SER A 29 0.33 -3.23 18.04
CA SER A 29 0.67 -3.14 16.65
C SER A 29 2.20 -3.17 16.62
N GLU A 30 2.78 -4.30 16.23
CA GLU A 30 4.21 -4.35 15.94
C GLU A 30 4.46 -3.25 14.93
N GLU A 31 5.14 -2.21 15.35
CA GLU A 31 5.54 -1.12 14.48
C GLU A 31 6.49 -1.73 13.45
N VAL A 32 5.96 -1.98 12.25
CA VAL A 32 6.76 -2.53 11.16
C VAL A 32 7.79 -1.48 10.78
N ASN A 33 9.06 -1.75 11.11
CA ASN A 33 10.17 -0.89 10.72
C ASN A 33 10.31 -0.90 9.19
N LEU A 34 9.93 0.19 8.54
CA LEU A 34 10.12 0.41 7.12
C LEU A 34 11.49 1.05 6.84
N PRO A 35 12.13 0.76 5.71
CA PRO A 35 11.66 -0.12 4.63
C PRO A 35 11.88 -1.62 4.91
N ILE A 36 10.94 -2.47 4.48
CA ILE A 36 11.17 -3.91 4.40
C ILE A 36 11.92 -4.20 3.10
N ILE A 37 13.05 -4.89 3.20
CA ILE A 37 13.89 -5.24 2.06
C ILE A 37 13.99 -6.76 1.99
N ILE A 38 13.61 -7.33 0.84
CA ILE A 38 13.77 -8.74 0.51
C ILE A 38 14.70 -8.80 -0.69
N GLU A 39 15.85 -9.44 -0.57
CA GLU A 39 16.88 -9.51 -1.62
C GLU A 39 17.42 -10.93 -1.72
N ASP A 40 17.59 -11.43 -2.95
CA ASP A 40 18.22 -12.70 -3.29
C ASP A 40 19.08 -12.56 -4.56
N ASP A 41 19.56 -13.68 -5.11
CA ASP A 41 20.36 -13.72 -6.33
C ASP A 41 19.58 -13.36 -7.61
N LYS A 42 18.25 -13.29 -7.56
CA LYS A 42 17.36 -12.96 -8.68
C LYS A 42 16.94 -11.52 -8.71
N GLY A 43 16.94 -10.84 -7.55
CA GLY A 43 16.55 -9.45 -7.47
C GLY A 43 16.25 -8.97 -6.07
N LYS A 44 15.56 -7.84 -5.99
CA LYS A 44 15.26 -7.16 -4.75
C LYS A 44 13.85 -6.57 -4.76
N VAL A 45 13.15 -6.70 -3.63
CA VAL A 45 11.89 -5.99 -3.37
C VAL A 45 12.11 -5.02 -2.21
N VAL A 46 11.64 -3.81 -2.36
CA VAL A 46 11.64 -2.78 -1.31
C VAL A 46 10.22 -2.32 -1.07
N ILE A 47 9.76 -2.43 0.16
CA ILE A 47 8.45 -1.98 0.60
C ILE A 47 8.66 -0.86 1.60
N ASN A 48 8.09 0.30 1.33
CA ASN A 48 8.03 1.42 2.26
C ASN A 48 6.58 1.94 2.40
N SER A 49 6.35 2.97 3.19
CA SER A 49 5.01 3.51 3.46
C SER A 49 4.26 4.00 2.21
N GLU A 50 4.97 4.37 1.15
CA GLU A 50 4.38 5.02 -0.03
C GLU A 50 4.52 4.19 -1.30
N SER A 51 5.37 3.15 -1.31
CA SER A 51 5.61 2.38 -2.53
C SER A 51 6.15 0.97 -2.29
N ILE A 52 5.91 0.12 -3.29
CA ILE A 52 6.56 -1.17 -3.48
C ILE A 52 7.37 -1.09 -4.76
N ARG A 53 8.65 -1.47 -4.71
CA ARG A 53 9.58 -1.43 -5.83
C ARG A 53 10.22 -2.79 -6.04
N PHE A 54 10.28 -3.24 -7.27
CA PHE A 54 10.95 -4.47 -7.66
C PHE A 54 12.16 -4.13 -8.52
N TYR A 55 13.27 -4.77 -8.22
CA TYR A 55 14.54 -4.61 -8.93
C TYR A 55 14.98 -5.96 -9.48
N ASN A 56 15.54 -5.97 -10.68
CA ASN A 56 16.16 -7.15 -11.26
C ASN A 56 17.53 -7.43 -10.60
N LYS A 57 18.21 -8.50 -11.03
CA LYS A 57 19.56 -8.87 -10.53
C LYS A 57 20.63 -7.82 -10.83
N GLU A 58 20.45 -7.00 -11.87
CA GLU A 58 21.32 -5.87 -12.23
C GLU A 58 21.03 -4.61 -11.40
N LYS A 59 20.11 -4.71 -10.40
CA LYS A 59 19.65 -3.61 -9.54
C LYS A 59 18.89 -2.49 -10.27
N GLU A 60 18.37 -2.78 -11.45
CA GLU A 60 17.49 -1.86 -12.17
C GLU A 60 16.05 -2.03 -11.70
N GLU A 61 15.35 -0.92 -11.44
CA GLU A 61 13.93 -0.95 -11.08
C GLU A 61 13.09 -1.36 -12.29
N ILE A 62 12.36 -2.47 -12.16
CA ILE A 62 11.51 -3.03 -13.21
C ILE A 62 10.02 -2.82 -12.96
N LEU A 63 9.60 -2.65 -11.71
CA LEU A 63 8.21 -2.39 -11.33
C LEU A 63 8.17 -1.42 -10.16
N PHE A 64 7.32 -0.42 -10.27
CA PHE A 64 6.95 0.51 -9.21
C PHE A 64 5.44 0.47 -9.01
N VAL A 65 5.00 0.36 -7.76
CA VAL A 65 3.61 0.52 -7.33
C VAL A 65 3.62 1.48 -6.16
N GLY A 66 2.96 2.62 -6.28
CA GLY A 66 2.98 3.60 -5.19
C GLY A 66 2.33 4.92 -5.54
N SER A 67 2.52 5.92 -4.68
CA SER A 67 2.06 7.27 -4.94
C SER A 67 3.06 8.06 -5.79
N THR A 68 2.52 8.97 -6.58
CA THR A 68 3.32 9.95 -7.33
C THR A 68 3.54 11.21 -6.49
N VAL A 69 4.37 12.13 -6.96
CA VAL A 69 4.57 13.46 -6.36
C VAL A 69 3.28 14.29 -6.24
N ARG A 70 2.20 13.87 -6.88
CA ARG A 70 0.86 14.47 -6.80
C ARG A 70 -0.11 13.66 -5.94
N GLU A 71 0.42 12.77 -5.08
CA GLU A 71 -0.34 11.91 -4.16
C GLU A 71 -1.34 10.96 -4.84
N ALA A 72 -1.16 10.71 -6.14
CA ALA A 72 -2.00 9.78 -6.89
C ALA A 72 -1.31 8.43 -7.07
N GLY A 73 -2.11 7.36 -7.01
CA GLY A 73 -1.61 6.00 -7.24
C GLY A 73 -1.06 5.81 -8.64
N SER A 74 0.04 5.06 -8.76
CA SER A 74 0.67 4.73 -10.04
C SER A 74 1.27 3.33 -10.01
N ILE A 75 1.15 2.64 -11.15
CA ILE A 75 1.88 1.40 -11.44
C ILE A 75 2.73 1.66 -12.68
N GLN A 76 4.02 1.45 -12.58
CA GLN A 76 4.97 1.68 -13.68
C GLN A 76 5.77 0.39 -13.93
N ILE A 77 5.75 -0.09 -15.16
CA ILE A 77 6.55 -1.23 -15.60
C ILE A 77 7.66 -0.72 -16.50
N LYS A 78 8.89 -1.13 -16.23
CA LYS A 78 10.07 -0.83 -17.03
C LYS A 78 10.59 -2.10 -17.68
N ASN A 79 11.21 -1.96 -18.84
CA ASN A 79 11.94 -3.05 -19.46
C ASN A 79 13.36 -3.20 -18.85
N ASN A 80 14.11 -4.20 -19.31
CA ASN A 80 15.49 -4.48 -18.88
C ASN A 80 16.52 -3.42 -19.28
N LYS A 81 16.11 -2.32 -19.91
CA LYS A 81 16.93 -1.15 -20.24
C LYS A 81 16.53 0.08 -19.43
N GLY A 82 15.65 -0.09 -18.43
CA GLY A 82 15.15 0.97 -17.57
C GLY A 82 14.09 1.88 -18.21
N TYR A 83 13.70 1.65 -19.47
CA TYR A 83 12.65 2.43 -20.11
C TYR A 83 11.27 2.05 -19.60
N LYS A 84 10.46 3.05 -19.25
CA LYS A 84 9.07 2.85 -18.87
C LYS A 84 8.25 2.43 -20.09
N VAL A 85 7.71 1.21 -20.06
CA VAL A 85 6.93 0.63 -21.16
C VAL A 85 5.43 0.60 -20.87
N VAL A 86 5.02 0.56 -19.60
CA VAL A 86 3.62 0.68 -19.18
C VAL A 86 3.51 1.63 -18.01
N ASN A 87 2.48 2.46 -18.02
CA ASN A 87 2.11 3.31 -16.89
C ASN A 87 0.58 3.27 -16.71
N LEU A 88 0.15 2.92 -15.48
CA LEU A 88 -1.23 3.04 -15.03
C LEU A 88 -1.26 4.07 -13.91
N GLY A 89 -2.24 4.98 -13.93
CA GLY A 89 -2.35 5.98 -12.88
C GLY A 89 -3.31 7.09 -13.24
N ALA A 90 -3.31 8.15 -12.45
CA ALA A 90 -4.10 9.33 -12.76
C ALA A 90 -3.43 10.16 -13.86
N TRP A 91 -4.24 10.65 -14.80
CA TRP A 91 -3.82 11.59 -15.83
C TRP A 91 -3.92 13.02 -15.33
N TYR A 92 -2.92 13.83 -15.65
CA TYR A 92 -2.83 15.24 -15.27
C TYR A 92 -2.58 16.15 -16.48
N GLY A 93 -3.10 15.78 -17.65
CA GLY A 93 -3.08 16.61 -18.83
C GLY A 93 -4.38 17.41 -19.00
N ASP A 94 -4.40 18.28 -20.03
CA ASP A 94 -5.48 19.22 -20.29
C ASP A 94 -6.87 18.58 -20.29
N GLY A 95 -7.75 19.07 -19.43
CA GLY A 95 -9.17 18.71 -19.37
C GLY A 95 -9.50 17.34 -18.73
N PHE A 96 -8.51 16.57 -18.23
CA PHE A 96 -8.70 15.23 -17.70
C PHE A 96 -8.02 15.00 -16.35
N ASN A 97 -7.81 16.03 -15.56
CA ASN A 97 -7.11 15.96 -14.28
C ASN A 97 -7.76 14.93 -13.34
N GLY A 98 -6.97 13.97 -12.89
CA GLY A 98 -7.39 12.94 -11.94
C GLY A 98 -8.07 11.73 -12.58
N ASN A 99 -8.38 11.73 -13.88
CA ASN A 99 -8.94 10.56 -14.53
C ASN A 99 -7.93 9.42 -14.59
N GLY A 100 -8.42 8.19 -14.46
CA GLY A 100 -7.58 7.00 -14.64
C GLY A 100 -7.04 6.92 -16.07
N SER A 101 -5.78 6.52 -16.22
CA SER A 101 -5.14 6.36 -17.51
C SER A 101 -4.28 5.10 -17.59
N ILE A 102 -4.18 4.55 -18.79
CA ILE A 102 -3.23 3.51 -19.17
C ILE A 102 -2.42 4.06 -20.33
N THR A 103 -1.09 4.07 -20.20
CA THR A 103 -0.18 4.45 -21.27
C THR A 103 0.76 3.30 -21.58
N VAL A 104 0.92 2.96 -22.83
CA VAL A 104 1.87 1.96 -23.33
C VAL A 104 2.89 2.67 -24.24
N ASN A 105 4.15 2.45 -23.95
CA ASN A 105 5.26 2.99 -24.70
C ASN A 105 5.98 1.88 -25.48
N ASN A 106 6.77 2.26 -26.48
CA ASN A 106 7.63 1.31 -27.17
C ASN A 106 8.84 0.89 -26.32
N ALA A 107 9.67 -0.02 -26.83
CA ALA A 107 10.85 -0.54 -26.15
C ALA A 107 11.93 0.51 -25.80
N TYR A 108 11.81 1.71 -26.32
CA TYR A 108 12.71 2.85 -26.04
C TYR A 108 12.06 3.91 -25.14
N GLY A 109 10.88 3.62 -24.59
CA GLY A 109 10.15 4.56 -23.73
C GLY A 109 9.40 5.66 -24.46
N ASN A 110 9.41 5.67 -25.80
CA ASN A 110 8.64 6.63 -26.57
C ASN A 110 7.15 6.27 -26.54
N TYR A 111 6.30 7.29 -26.51
CA TYR A 111 4.85 7.13 -26.51
C TYR A 111 4.38 6.26 -27.66
N GLY A 112 3.60 5.25 -27.35
CA GLY A 112 2.95 4.39 -28.33
C GLY A 112 1.44 4.59 -28.35
N TRP A 113 0.78 4.39 -27.19
CA TRP A 113 -0.66 4.40 -27.09
C TRP A 113 -1.10 4.74 -25.67
N SER A 114 -2.25 5.42 -25.52
CA SER A 114 -2.89 5.61 -24.21
C SER A 114 -4.40 5.61 -24.29
N VAL A 115 -5.05 5.27 -23.16
CA VAL A 115 -6.46 5.48 -22.92
C VAL A 115 -6.63 6.25 -21.62
N ILE A 116 -7.57 7.20 -21.63
CA ILE A 116 -7.92 8.00 -20.46
C ILE A 116 -9.40 7.75 -20.19
N GLY A 117 -9.74 7.44 -18.95
CA GLY A 117 -11.12 7.28 -18.52
C GLY A 117 -11.90 8.59 -18.70
N LYS A 118 -13.02 8.52 -19.41
CA LYS A 118 -13.97 9.63 -19.54
C LYS A 118 -15.23 9.26 -18.78
N VAL A 119 -15.75 10.18 -17.98
CA VAL A 119 -17.09 10.07 -17.43
C VAL A 119 -18.06 10.38 -18.58
N SER A 120 -18.85 9.40 -19.02
CA SER A 120 -20.03 9.69 -19.86
C SER A 120 -21.16 10.13 -18.93
N GLU A 121 -21.86 11.21 -19.25
CA GLU A 121 -22.99 11.75 -18.47
C GLU A 121 -24.12 10.72 -18.22
N ALA A 122 -24.12 9.59 -18.92
CA ALA A 122 -25.10 8.52 -18.81
C ALA A 122 -25.04 7.68 -17.53
N HIS A 123 -24.07 7.86 -16.65
CA HIS A 123 -23.88 7.06 -15.43
C HIS A 123 -24.31 7.76 -14.13
N TYR A 124 -24.92 8.91 -14.19
CA TYR A 124 -25.46 9.63 -13.03
C TYR A 124 -27.02 9.61 -13.00
N GLN A 125 -27.64 8.47 -13.30
CA GLN A 125 -29.07 8.25 -13.04
C GLN A 125 -29.29 7.33 -11.86
#